data_78a84adac9ac28ebcd0f0ea84f6e2346
#
_entry.id   78a84adac9ac28ebcd0f0ea84f6e2346
#
_cell.length_a   1.000
_cell.length_b   1.000
_cell.length_c   1.000
_cell.angle_alpha   90.00
_cell.angle_beta   90.00
_cell.angle_gamma   90.00
#
_symmetry.space_group_name_H-M   'P 1'
#
loop_
_entity.id
_entity.type
_entity.pdbx_description
1 polymer ?
#
loop_
_entity_poly.entity_id
_entity_poly.type
_entity_poly.pdbx_seq_one_letter_code
_entity_poly.pdbx_strand_id
1 'polypeptide(L)'
;MNHGNAKVLSRDIISELHIGQMVERELRHQRRSVAWFASQLFCDRTNAYKLLKRRNIDIEQLIRISVILDHNFFDEIASSIGNANCNSVE
;
A
#
# COMPACT_ATOMS: atom_id res chain seq x y z
N MET A 1 -18.76 -4.67 -23.99
CA MET A 1 -18.58 -3.29 -23.71
C MET A 1 -17.92 -3.05 -22.37
N ASN A 2 -18.57 -3.43 -21.34
CA ASN A 2 -18.01 -3.23 -20.02
C ASN A 2 -16.80 -4.09 -19.75
N HIS A 3 -16.67 -5.17 -20.47
CA HIS A 3 -15.55 -6.08 -20.27
C HIS A 3 -14.23 -5.42 -20.59
N GLY A 4 -14.19 -4.68 -21.67
CA GLY A 4 -12.97 -3.96 -22.01
C GLY A 4 -12.64 -2.91 -20.99
N ASN A 5 -13.67 -2.23 -20.49
CA ASN A 5 -13.48 -1.20 -19.49
C ASN A 5 -12.98 -1.78 -18.18
N ALA A 6 -13.49 -2.96 -17.83
CA ALA A 6 -13.04 -3.60 -16.60
C ALA A 6 -11.55 -3.93 -16.66
N LYS A 7 -11.08 -4.40 -17.79
CA LYS A 7 -9.67 -4.70 -17.96
C LYS A 7 -8.84 -3.43 -17.86
N VAL A 8 -9.29 -2.37 -18.50
CA VAL A 8 -8.58 -1.11 -18.46
C VAL A 8 -8.52 -0.59 -17.03
N LEU A 9 -9.62 -0.69 -16.31
CA LEU A 9 -9.65 -0.25 -14.94
C LEU A 9 -8.67 -1.05 -14.06
N SER A 10 -8.56 -2.34 -14.33
CA SER A 10 -7.61 -3.17 -13.57
C SER A 10 -6.19 -2.71 -13.82
N ARG A 11 -5.85 -2.39 -15.06
CA ARG A 11 -4.54 -1.88 -15.37
C ARG A 11 -4.29 -0.54 -14.69
N ASP A 12 -5.30 0.32 -14.71
CA ASP A 12 -5.16 1.62 -14.10
C ASP A 12 -4.92 1.48 -12.60
N ILE A 13 -5.62 0.56 -11.97
CA ILE A 13 -5.42 0.31 -10.55
C ILE A 13 -3.99 -0.13 -10.29
N ILE A 14 -3.49 -1.06 -11.09
CA ILE A 14 -2.14 -1.57 -10.92
C ILE A 14 -1.12 -0.46 -11.11
N SER A 15 -1.28 0.35 -12.14
CA SER A 15 -0.31 1.39 -12.41
C SER A 15 -0.36 2.51 -11.39
N GLU A 16 -1.51 2.72 -10.75
CA GLU A 16 -1.63 3.75 -9.73
C GLU A 16 -1.26 3.26 -8.34
N LEU A 17 -1.26 1.95 -8.15
CA LEU A 17 -0.91 1.40 -6.85
C LEU A 17 0.57 1.60 -6.58
N HIS A 18 0.84 2.25 -5.47
CA HIS A 18 2.20 2.49 -5.03
C HIS A 18 2.22 2.21 -3.53
N ILE A 19 2.67 1.03 -3.18
CA ILE A 19 2.58 0.57 -1.80
C ILE A 19 3.38 1.47 -0.88
N GLY A 20 4.58 1.87 -1.30
CA GLY A 20 5.39 2.76 -0.48
C GLY A 20 4.70 4.07 -0.19
N GLN A 21 3.98 4.62 -1.17
CA GLN A 21 3.25 5.87 -0.96
C GLN A 21 2.07 5.67 -0.01
N MET A 22 1.43 4.51 -0.08
CA MET A 22 0.36 4.21 0.85
C MET A 22 0.86 4.22 2.28
N VAL A 23 2.03 3.62 2.50
CA VAL A 23 2.65 3.59 3.81
C VAL A 23 3.03 5.01 4.25
N GLU A 24 3.62 5.77 3.34
CA GLU A 24 4.02 7.15 3.66
C GLU A 24 2.81 7.99 4.01
N ARG A 25 1.72 7.82 3.29
CA ARG A 25 0.49 8.56 3.57
C ARG A 25 -0.03 8.24 4.97
N GLU A 26 0.04 6.98 5.35
CA GLU A 26 -0.42 6.59 6.68
C GLU A 26 0.50 7.14 7.77
N LEU A 27 1.80 7.18 7.52
CA LEU A 27 2.73 7.78 8.46
C LEU A 27 2.37 9.25 8.70
N ARG A 28 2.09 9.98 7.62
CA ARG A 28 1.69 11.39 7.75
C ARG A 28 0.38 11.51 8.49
N HIS A 29 -0.56 10.65 8.18
CA HIS A 29 -1.86 10.68 8.82
C HIS A 29 -1.72 10.48 10.33
N GLN A 30 -0.83 9.60 10.73
CA GLN A 30 -0.58 9.32 12.15
C GLN A 30 0.43 10.27 12.75
N ARG A 31 0.99 11.17 11.95
CA ARG A 31 2.00 12.13 12.39
C ARG A 31 3.23 11.44 12.95
N ARG A 32 3.62 10.35 12.30
CA ARG A 32 4.83 9.62 12.65
C ARG A 32 5.96 9.99 11.71
N SER A 33 7.15 10.16 12.26
CA SER A 33 8.31 10.50 11.45
C SER A 33 8.90 9.26 10.80
N VAL A 34 9.68 9.48 9.74
CA VAL A 34 10.40 8.39 9.13
C VAL A 34 11.44 7.81 10.07
N ALA A 35 12.02 8.66 10.93
CA ALA A 35 12.95 8.17 11.94
C ALA A 35 12.28 7.19 12.89
N TRP A 36 11.08 7.50 13.34
CA TRP A 36 10.32 6.59 14.18
C TRP A 36 10.03 5.28 13.43
N PHE A 37 9.60 5.40 12.18
CA PHE A 37 9.27 4.25 11.36
C PHE A 37 10.51 3.35 11.18
N ALA A 38 11.65 3.97 10.89
CA ALA A 38 12.89 3.22 10.73
C ALA A 38 13.25 2.47 12.01
N SER A 39 13.07 3.12 13.15
CA SER A 39 13.38 2.46 14.42
C SER A 39 12.49 1.25 14.65
N GLN A 40 11.23 1.33 14.26
CA GLN A 40 10.30 0.21 14.40
C GLN A 40 10.67 -0.95 13.50
N LEU A 41 11.28 -0.65 12.34
CA LEU A 41 11.71 -1.66 11.38
C LEU A 41 13.13 -2.15 11.67
N PHE A 42 13.78 -1.58 12.66
CA PHE A 42 15.18 -1.90 12.98
C PHE A 42 16.09 -1.67 11.80
N CYS A 43 15.89 -0.56 11.10
CA CYS A 43 16.74 -0.17 10.00
C CYS A 43 17.07 1.31 10.12
N ASP A 44 17.99 1.79 9.29
CA ASP A 44 18.32 3.19 9.32
C ASP A 44 17.35 3.99 8.46
N ARG A 45 17.41 5.32 8.61
CA ARG A 45 16.48 6.19 7.89
C ARG A 45 16.64 6.10 6.39
N THR A 46 17.85 5.91 5.92
CA THR A 46 18.11 5.81 4.48
C THR A 46 17.33 4.63 3.90
N ASN A 47 17.39 3.49 4.58
CA ASN A 47 16.67 2.31 4.12
C ASN A 47 15.16 2.50 4.22
N ALA A 48 14.70 3.18 5.26
CA ALA A 48 13.28 3.47 5.39
C ALA A 48 12.80 4.36 4.24
N TYR A 49 13.57 5.39 3.90
CA TYR A 49 13.20 6.25 2.78
C TYR A 49 13.18 5.47 1.47
N LYS A 50 14.14 4.57 1.26
CA LYS A 50 14.14 3.74 0.07
C LYS A 50 12.90 2.86 0.00
N LEU A 51 12.51 2.31 1.13
CA LEU A 51 11.32 1.47 1.20
C LEU A 51 10.08 2.26 0.80
N LEU A 52 9.95 3.49 1.28
CA LEU A 52 8.78 4.30 0.99
C LEU A 52 8.70 4.73 -0.46
N LYS A 53 9.81 4.62 -1.20
CA LYS A 53 9.81 4.95 -2.63
C LYS A 53 9.49 3.75 -3.50
N ARG A 54 9.36 2.58 -2.92
CA ARG A 54 9.07 1.37 -3.69
C ARG A 54 7.60 1.27 -4.01
N ARG A 55 7.31 0.96 -5.26
CA ARG A 55 5.94 0.64 -5.63
C ARG A 55 5.49 -0.68 -5.06
N ASN A 56 6.43 -1.63 -5.02
CA ASN A 56 6.15 -2.98 -4.52
C ASN A 56 6.90 -3.21 -3.23
N ILE A 57 6.17 -3.71 -2.27
CA ILE A 57 6.74 -4.15 -1.00
C ILE A 57 6.26 -5.58 -0.82
N ASP A 58 7.17 -6.48 -0.47
CA ASP A 58 6.76 -7.88 -0.38
C ASP A 58 5.78 -8.07 0.77
N ILE A 59 5.07 -9.18 0.70
CA ILE A 59 3.96 -9.46 1.62
C ILE A 59 4.43 -9.49 3.07
N GLU A 60 5.54 -10.15 3.32
CA GLU A 60 6.03 -10.28 4.69
C GLU A 60 6.36 -8.92 5.29
N GLN A 61 7.02 -8.08 4.50
CA GLN A 61 7.38 -6.75 4.95
C GLN A 61 6.12 -5.91 5.17
N LEU A 62 5.15 -6.04 4.28
CA LEU A 62 3.92 -5.27 4.41
C LEU A 62 3.11 -5.69 5.62
N ILE A 63 3.12 -6.98 5.95
CA ILE A 63 2.47 -7.46 7.17
C ILE A 63 3.12 -6.79 8.38
N ARG A 64 4.44 -6.76 8.39
CA ARG A 64 5.18 -6.15 9.49
C ARG A 64 4.83 -4.67 9.63
N ILE A 65 4.79 -3.97 8.52
CA ILE A 65 4.45 -2.55 8.49
C ILE A 65 3.01 -2.34 8.97
N SER A 66 2.10 -3.20 8.54
CA SER A 66 0.71 -3.09 8.94
C SER A 66 0.56 -3.21 10.46
N VAL A 67 1.32 -4.12 11.05
CA VAL A 67 1.29 -4.29 12.50
C VAL A 67 1.87 -3.07 13.18
N ILE A 68 2.99 -2.57 12.68
CA ILE A 68 3.66 -1.41 13.28
C ILE A 68 2.75 -0.19 13.28
N LEU A 69 2.06 0.04 12.17
CA LEU A 69 1.21 1.21 12.02
C LEU A 69 -0.23 0.96 12.45
N ASP A 70 -0.53 -0.25 12.87
CA ASP A 70 -1.90 -0.63 13.25
C ASP A 70 -2.87 -0.24 12.16
N HIS A 71 -2.52 -0.53 10.91
CA HIS A 71 -3.31 -0.20 9.75
C HIS A 71 -3.24 -1.35 8.75
N ASN A 72 -4.39 -1.82 8.32
CA ASN A 72 -4.45 -2.96 7.43
C ASN A 72 -4.33 -2.50 5.98
N PHE A 73 -3.09 -2.47 5.48
CA PHE A 73 -2.84 -2.08 4.09
C PHE A 73 -3.43 -3.07 3.10
N PHE A 74 -3.56 -4.32 3.50
CA PHE A 74 -4.17 -5.33 2.63
C PHE A 74 -5.63 -5.04 2.39
N ASP A 75 -6.32 -4.55 3.40
CA ASP A 75 -7.72 -4.15 3.26
C ASP A 75 -7.85 -2.97 2.32
N GLU A 76 -6.93 -2.03 2.41
CA GLU A 76 -6.92 -0.89 1.52
C GLU A 76 -6.70 -1.32 0.07
N ILE A 77 -5.75 -2.23 -0.14
CA ILE A 77 -5.48 -2.77 -1.47
C ILE A 77 -6.70 -3.55 -1.97
N ALA A 78 -7.26 -4.38 -1.11
CA ALA A 78 -8.44 -5.16 -1.47
C ALA A 78 -9.60 -4.27 -1.85
N SER A 79 -9.78 -3.17 -1.15
CA SER A 79 -10.85 -2.22 -1.47
C SER A 79 -10.66 -1.62 -2.85
N SER A 80 -9.43 -1.30 -3.21
CA SER A 80 -9.14 -0.75 -4.53
C SER A 80 -9.52 -1.75 -5.63
N ILE A 81 -9.18 -3.01 -5.41
CA ILE A 81 -9.51 -4.06 -6.36
C ILE A 81 -11.01 -4.36 -6.31
N GLY A 82 -11.54 -4.40 -5.12
CA GLY A 82 -12.94 -4.72 -4.90
C GLY A 82 -13.87 -3.73 -5.59
N ASN A 83 -13.50 -2.47 -5.60
CA ASN A 83 -14.31 -1.47 -6.27
C ASN A 83 -14.45 -1.76 -7.76
N ALA A 84 -13.41 -2.31 -8.37
CA ALA A 84 -13.44 -2.65 -9.78
C ALA A 84 -14.23 -3.94 -10.02
N ASN A 85 -14.29 -4.82 -9.02
CA ASN A 85 -14.87 -6.16 -9.17
C ASN A 85 -16.10 -6.38 -8.35
N CYS A 86 -16.59 -5.36 -7.69
CA CYS A 86 -17.67 -5.55 -6.73
C CYS A 86 -18.91 -6.20 -7.36
N ASN A 87 -19.10 -5.98 -8.64
CA ASN A 87 -20.27 -6.54 -9.32
C ASN A 87 -20.09 -8.00 -9.63
N SER A 88 -18.87 -8.43 -9.84
CA SER A 88 -18.64 -9.81 -10.22
C SER A 88 -18.84 -10.76 -9.07
N VAL A 89 -18.81 -10.27 -7.87
CA VAL A 89 -18.97 -11.11 -6.69
C VAL A 89 -20.41 -11.58 -6.60
N GLU A 90 -21.29 -10.76 -7.05
CA GLU A 90 -22.69 -11.11 -7.02
C GLU A 90 -23.03 -12.11 -8.07
#